data_e455e3fc4d1405f3191d09f788e7a258
#
_entry.id   e455e3fc4d1405f3191d09f788e7a258
#
_cell.length_a   1.000
_cell.length_b   1.000
_cell.length_c   1.000
_cell.angle_alpha   90.00
_cell.angle_beta   90.00
_cell.angle_gamma   90.00
#
_symmetry.space_group_name_H-M   'P 1'
#
loop_
_entity.id
_entity.type
_entity.pdbx_description
1 polymer ?
#
loop_
_entity_poly.entity_id
_entity_poly.type
_entity_poly.pdbx_seq_one_letter_code
_entity_poly.pdbx_strand_id
1 'polypeptide(L)'
;NCIHQMIEMAAAYGLQENLWHSVLACILANAENAFSKACEKKGLPQGTLSKLVLPDISFWKEMFAVSLEDLDRAFGCSLAALLENYVNSNTNGHVFNKRIRDSITELGKNLGACDSEEDFLHTLTDFYRDYGVGKLGLHKAFRIGQDNDGEPIIEPITCTEHVHLDDLVGYERQKKKLVDNT
;
A
#
# COMPACT_ATOMS: atom_id res chain seq x y z
N ASN A 1 2.49 -18.48 10.15
CA ASN A 1 1.31 -18.05 10.89
C ASN A 1 0.77 -16.75 10.24
N CYS A 2 -0.39 -16.84 9.59
CA CYS A 2 -0.99 -15.76 8.80
C CYS A 2 -1.24 -14.50 9.65
N ILE A 3 -1.81 -14.64 10.85
CA ILE A 3 -2.09 -13.50 11.75
C ILE A 3 -0.81 -12.76 12.13
N HIS A 4 0.28 -13.48 12.40
CA HIS A 4 1.56 -12.85 12.70
C HIS A 4 2.05 -11.97 11.55
N GLN A 5 1.94 -12.46 10.31
CA GLN A 5 2.29 -11.66 9.13
C GLN A 5 1.40 -10.42 8.95
N MET A 6 0.10 -10.53 9.26
CA MET A 6 -0.81 -9.38 9.24
C MET A 6 -0.39 -8.31 10.27
N ILE A 7 -0.01 -8.73 11.47
CA ILE A 7 0.45 -7.82 12.54
C ILE A 7 1.78 -7.15 12.14
N GLU A 8 2.72 -7.89 11.55
CA GLU A 8 3.97 -7.32 11.03
C GLU A 8 3.72 -6.27 9.93
N MET A 9 2.81 -6.57 9.00
CA MET A 9 2.40 -5.59 7.99
C MET A 9 1.72 -4.38 8.62
N ALA A 10 0.85 -4.59 9.61
CA ALA A 10 0.20 -3.50 10.33
C ALA A 10 1.22 -2.59 11.03
N ALA A 11 2.25 -3.17 11.65
CA ALA A 11 3.32 -2.40 12.26
C ALA A 11 4.16 -1.64 11.23
N ALA A 12 4.53 -2.28 10.12
CA ALA A 12 5.37 -1.69 9.08
C ALA A 12 4.70 -0.52 8.35
N TYR A 13 3.40 -0.61 8.08
CA TYR A 13 2.63 0.41 7.34
C TYR A 13 1.78 1.29 8.25
N GLY A 14 1.70 1.00 9.56
CA GLY A 14 0.85 1.73 10.49
C GLY A 14 -0.65 1.48 10.28
N LEU A 15 -1.03 0.30 9.76
CA LEU A 15 -2.42 -0.02 9.45
C LEU A 15 -3.26 -0.08 10.73
N GLN A 16 -4.53 0.28 10.61
CA GLN A 16 -5.51 0.30 11.70
C GLN A 16 -6.93 0.12 11.13
N GLU A 17 -7.94 0.05 11.99
CA GLU A 17 -9.33 -0.20 11.65
C GLU A 17 -9.51 -1.62 11.07
N ASN A 18 -10.15 -1.80 9.91
CA ASN A 18 -10.31 -3.11 9.29
C ASN A 18 -8.96 -3.62 8.77
N LEU A 19 -8.27 -4.40 9.62
CA LEU A 19 -6.95 -4.93 9.32
C LEU A 19 -7.00 -5.94 8.16
N TRP A 20 -8.08 -6.72 8.05
CA TRP A 20 -8.24 -7.68 6.96
C TRP A 20 -8.22 -6.98 5.60
N HIS A 21 -9.10 -6.00 5.39
CA HIS A 21 -9.15 -5.24 4.14
C HIS A 21 -7.86 -4.45 3.90
N SER A 22 -7.28 -3.85 4.94
CA SER A 22 -6.04 -3.09 4.83
C SER A 22 -4.84 -3.96 4.42
N VAL A 23 -4.75 -5.18 4.92
CA VAL A 23 -3.69 -6.12 4.54
C VAL A 23 -3.88 -6.61 3.10
N LEU A 24 -5.11 -6.97 2.68
CA LEU A 24 -5.39 -7.33 1.29
C LEU A 24 -5.04 -6.18 0.32
N ALA A 25 -5.45 -4.96 0.66
CA ALA A 25 -5.11 -3.76 -0.11
C ALA A 25 -3.60 -3.52 -0.17
N CYS A 26 -2.88 -3.73 0.94
CA CYS A 26 -1.42 -3.60 0.99
C CYS A 26 -0.73 -4.63 0.08
N ILE A 27 -1.21 -5.87 0.05
CA ILE A 27 -0.70 -6.91 -0.87
C ILE A 27 -0.92 -6.47 -2.32
N LEU A 28 -2.12 -6.02 -2.68
CA LEU A 28 -2.44 -5.54 -4.02
C LEU A 28 -1.61 -4.33 -4.42
N ALA A 29 -1.47 -3.34 -3.53
CA ALA A 29 -0.68 -2.13 -3.77
C ALA A 29 0.81 -2.43 -4.04
N ASN A 30 1.33 -3.52 -3.46
CA ASN A 30 2.71 -3.96 -3.64
C ASN A 30 2.88 -5.04 -4.74
N ALA A 31 1.80 -5.48 -5.40
CA ALA A 31 1.83 -6.54 -6.39
C ALA A 31 2.37 -6.05 -7.74
N GLU A 32 3.68 -6.03 -7.91
CA GLU A 32 4.34 -5.67 -9.16
C GLU A 32 4.25 -6.79 -10.19
N ASN A 33 3.39 -6.62 -11.19
CA ASN A 33 3.22 -7.55 -12.30
C ASN A 33 2.94 -6.81 -13.62
N ALA A 34 2.75 -7.53 -14.71
CA ALA A 34 2.52 -6.95 -16.05
C ALA A 34 1.23 -6.09 -16.08
N PHE A 35 0.18 -6.50 -15.37
CA PHE A 35 -1.08 -5.78 -15.32
C PHE A 35 -0.94 -4.48 -14.52
N SER A 36 -0.45 -4.54 -13.28
CA SER A 36 -0.30 -3.37 -12.42
C SER A 36 0.62 -2.30 -13.04
N LYS A 37 1.75 -2.73 -13.65
CA LYS A 37 2.67 -1.83 -14.37
C LYS A 37 2.05 -1.23 -15.64
N ALA A 38 1.15 -1.93 -16.31
CA ALA A 38 0.42 -1.38 -17.45
C ALA A 38 -0.61 -0.32 -16.99
N CYS A 39 -1.33 -0.60 -15.89
CA CYS A 39 -2.29 0.33 -15.29
C CYS A 39 -1.62 1.63 -14.85
N GLU A 40 -0.46 1.56 -14.20
CA GLU A 40 0.33 2.71 -13.77
C GLU A 40 0.67 3.65 -14.94
N LYS A 41 0.97 3.10 -16.10
CA LYS A 41 1.40 3.89 -17.27
C LYS A 41 0.25 4.46 -18.10
N LYS A 42 -0.83 3.72 -18.24
CA LYS A 42 -1.88 4.00 -19.25
C LYS A 42 -3.31 3.81 -18.73
N GLY A 43 -3.50 3.51 -17.45
CA GLY A 43 -4.79 3.07 -16.92
C GLY A 43 -5.13 1.64 -17.37
N LEU A 44 -6.41 1.29 -17.39
CA LEU A 44 -6.84 -0.07 -17.71
C LEU A 44 -6.33 -0.53 -19.08
N PRO A 45 -5.47 -1.57 -19.15
CA PRO A 45 -4.94 -2.05 -20.40
C PRO A 45 -6.04 -2.69 -21.23
N GLN A 46 -6.03 -2.44 -22.55
CA GLN A 46 -6.97 -3.06 -23.46
C GLN A 46 -6.47 -4.41 -23.98
N GLY A 47 -7.39 -5.24 -24.45
CA GLY A 47 -7.08 -6.50 -25.11
C GLY A 47 -6.99 -7.70 -24.18
N THR A 48 -6.07 -8.63 -24.46
CA THR A 48 -6.02 -9.94 -23.79
C THR A 48 -5.61 -9.83 -22.33
N LEU A 49 -4.75 -8.86 -21.97
CA LEU A 49 -4.23 -8.72 -20.61
C LEU A 49 -5.34 -8.45 -19.60
N SER A 50 -6.28 -7.53 -19.91
CA SER A 50 -7.42 -7.26 -19.04
C SER A 50 -8.37 -8.45 -18.89
N LYS A 51 -8.48 -9.31 -19.92
CA LYS A 51 -9.28 -10.54 -19.84
C LYS A 51 -8.62 -11.62 -19.00
N LEU A 52 -7.30 -11.73 -19.07
CA LEU A 52 -6.54 -12.72 -18.30
C LEU A 52 -6.50 -12.42 -16.80
N VAL A 53 -6.70 -11.16 -16.40
CA VAL A 53 -6.71 -10.77 -14.98
C VAL A 53 -8.07 -10.97 -14.31
N LEU A 54 -9.15 -11.16 -15.06
CA LEU A 54 -10.51 -11.29 -14.49
C LEU A 54 -10.64 -12.41 -13.44
N PRO A 55 -10.07 -13.61 -13.62
CA PRO A 55 -10.12 -14.64 -12.59
C PRO A 55 -9.44 -14.20 -11.28
N ASP A 56 -8.33 -13.42 -11.38
CA ASP A 56 -7.66 -12.89 -10.22
C ASP A 56 -8.51 -11.80 -9.53
N ILE A 57 -9.18 -10.95 -10.31
CA ILE A 57 -10.11 -9.93 -9.78
C ILE A 57 -11.28 -10.59 -9.06
N SER A 58 -11.88 -11.64 -9.64
CA SER A 58 -12.94 -12.42 -8.99
C SER A 58 -12.46 -13.00 -7.66
N PHE A 59 -11.30 -13.65 -7.65
CA PHE A 59 -10.69 -14.17 -6.42
C PHE A 59 -10.47 -13.10 -5.36
N TRP A 60 -9.87 -11.95 -5.73
CA TRP A 60 -9.63 -10.88 -4.77
C TRP A 60 -10.94 -10.28 -4.24
N LYS A 61 -11.95 -10.09 -5.09
CA LYS A 61 -13.27 -9.62 -4.66
C LYS A 61 -13.90 -10.58 -3.65
N GLU A 62 -13.80 -11.90 -3.89
CA GLU A 62 -14.25 -12.91 -2.92
C GLU A 62 -13.48 -12.82 -1.60
N MET A 63 -12.17 -12.60 -1.63
CA MET A 63 -11.36 -12.42 -0.42
C MET A 63 -11.77 -11.19 0.39
N PHE A 64 -12.15 -10.08 -0.26
CA PHE A 64 -12.70 -8.91 0.42
C PHE A 64 -14.11 -9.15 0.98
N ALA A 65 -14.89 -10.04 0.37
CA ALA A 65 -16.23 -10.41 0.83
C ALA A 65 -16.25 -11.49 1.92
N VAL A 66 -15.09 -12.04 2.30
CA VAL A 66 -15.00 -13.07 3.36
C VAL A 66 -15.55 -12.54 4.68
N SER A 67 -16.52 -13.26 5.25
CA SER A 67 -17.00 -13.01 6.60
C SER A 67 -16.01 -13.54 7.63
N LEU A 68 -15.37 -12.63 8.37
CA LEU A 68 -14.45 -13.00 9.45
C LEU A 68 -15.19 -13.74 10.59
N GLU A 69 -16.46 -13.43 10.82
CA GLU A 69 -17.29 -14.16 11.80
C GLU A 69 -17.53 -15.60 11.40
N ASP A 70 -17.68 -15.89 10.09
CA ASP A 70 -17.81 -17.24 9.58
C ASP A 70 -16.51 -18.03 9.75
N LEU A 71 -15.36 -17.37 9.55
CA LEU A 71 -14.07 -17.96 9.85
C LEU A 71 -13.89 -18.26 11.34
N ASP A 72 -14.29 -17.34 12.22
CA ASP A 72 -14.26 -17.56 13.67
C ASP A 72 -15.09 -18.81 14.06
N ARG A 73 -16.29 -18.95 13.50
CA ARG A 73 -17.14 -20.12 13.74
C ARG A 73 -16.52 -21.41 13.21
N ALA A 74 -15.91 -21.37 12.03
CA ALA A 74 -15.29 -22.54 11.41
C ALA A 74 -14.05 -23.03 12.17
N PHE A 75 -13.25 -22.11 12.70
CA PHE A 75 -11.99 -22.43 13.39
C PHE A 75 -12.11 -22.42 14.92
N GLY A 76 -13.27 -22.10 15.49
CA GLY A 76 -13.47 -22.03 16.93
C GLY A 76 -12.62 -20.95 17.61
N CYS A 77 -12.42 -19.81 16.94
CA CYS A 77 -11.67 -18.67 17.46
C CYS A 77 -12.59 -17.44 17.62
N SER A 78 -12.03 -16.32 18.06
CA SER A 78 -12.76 -15.06 18.28
C SER A 78 -11.86 -13.89 17.88
N LEU A 79 -11.51 -13.82 16.61
CA LEU A 79 -10.57 -12.85 16.06
C LEU A 79 -11.25 -11.78 15.18
N ALA A 80 -12.45 -12.04 14.67
CA ALA A 80 -13.15 -11.16 13.73
C ALA A 80 -13.23 -9.73 14.26
N ALA A 81 -13.81 -9.53 15.45
CA ALA A 81 -13.94 -8.20 16.05
C ALA A 81 -12.60 -7.49 16.29
N LEU A 82 -11.53 -8.23 16.57
CA LEU A 82 -10.18 -7.67 16.74
C LEU A 82 -9.55 -7.25 15.43
N LEU A 83 -9.82 -7.98 14.34
CA LEU A 83 -9.32 -7.66 13.01
C LEU A 83 -10.10 -6.51 12.37
N GLU A 84 -11.40 -6.42 12.60
CA GLU A 84 -12.25 -5.35 12.10
C GLU A 84 -12.01 -4.01 12.81
N ASN A 85 -11.62 -4.05 14.07
CA ASN A 85 -11.40 -2.87 14.90
C ASN A 85 -9.95 -2.80 15.41
N TYR A 86 -8.99 -3.12 14.56
CA TYR A 86 -7.60 -3.18 14.95
C TYR A 86 -7.05 -1.79 15.29
N VAL A 87 -6.44 -1.69 16.47
CA VAL A 87 -5.74 -0.49 16.94
C VAL A 87 -4.25 -0.77 16.94
N ASN A 88 -3.52 -0.08 16.09
CA ASN A 88 -2.07 -0.18 16.08
C ASN A 88 -1.49 0.56 17.28
N SER A 89 -1.05 -0.20 18.28
CA SER A 89 -0.25 0.34 19.38
C SER A 89 1.20 0.46 18.90
N ASN A 90 1.60 1.63 18.42
CA ASN A 90 2.97 1.88 17.95
C ASN A 90 3.96 1.93 19.14
N THR A 91 4.06 0.81 19.87
CA THR A 91 4.95 0.67 21.04
C THR A 91 6.42 0.52 20.66
N ASN A 92 6.70 0.20 19.39
CA ASN A 92 8.05 -0.12 18.92
C ASN A 92 8.74 1.03 18.18
N GLY A 93 8.14 2.24 18.17
CA GLY A 93 8.76 3.40 17.50
C GLY A 93 8.94 3.27 15.99
N HIS A 94 8.25 2.31 15.35
CA HIS A 94 8.28 2.19 13.90
C HIS A 94 7.76 3.46 13.23
N VAL A 95 8.60 4.07 12.42
CA VAL A 95 8.23 5.24 11.63
C VAL A 95 7.63 4.75 10.31
N PHE A 96 6.37 5.05 10.08
CA PHE A 96 5.67 4.72 8.85
C PHE A 96 5.25 5.99 8.12
N ASN A 97 5.10 5.89 6.79
CA ASN A 97 4.64 6.99 5.97
C ASN A 97 3.11 7.12 6.06
N LYS A 98 2.62 8.20 6.69
CA LYS A 98 1.18 8.45 6.87
C LYS A 98 0.40 8.47 5.55
N ARG A 99 0.98 9.08 4.50
CA ARG A 99 0.33 9.13 3.18
C ARG A 99 0.12 7.74 2.60
N ILE A 100 1.13 6.85 2.71
CA ILE A 100 1.03 5.48 2.21
C ILE A 100 -0.01 4.70 3.02
N ARG A 101 0.03 4.81 4.35
CA ARG A 101 -0.99 4.21 5.22
C ARG A 101 -2.40 4.64 4.80
N ASP A 102 -2.60 5.96 4.67
CA ASP A 102 -3.92 6.51 4.36
C ASP A 102 -4.40 6.05 2.98
N SER A 103 -3.51 6.03 1.95
CA SER A 103 -3.83 5.50 0.62
C SER A 103 -4.20 4.01 0.63
N ILE A 104 -3.47 3.19 1.40
CA ILE A 104 -3.76 1.74 1.52
C ILE A 104 -5.07 1.52 2.26
N THR A 105 -5.31 2.26 3.34
CA THR A 105 -6.55 2.16 4.12
C THR A 105 -7.76 2.57 3.27
N GLU A 106 -7.64 3.65 2.50
CA GLU A 106 -8.68 4.10 1.58
C GLU A 106 -8.92 3.09 0.46
N LEU A 107 -7.87 2.53 -0.14
CA LEU A 107 -7.99 1.46 -1.12
C LEU A 107 -8.75 0.27 -0.54
N GLY A 108 -8.40 -0.17 0.67
CA GLY A 108 -9.08 -1.28 1.35
C GLY A 108 -10.57 -1.03 1.57
N LYS A 109 -10.94 0.19 1.98
CA LYS A 109 -12.35 0.60 2.13
C LYS A 109 -13.08 0.60 0.78
N ASN A 110 -12.47 1.18 -0.24
CA ASN A 110 -13.09 1.29 -1.57
C ASN A 110 -13.26 -0.08 -2.23
N LEU A 111 -12.24 -0.95 -2.18
CA LEU A 111 -12.35 -2.32 -2.72
C LEU A 111 -13.37 -3.16 -1.96
N GLY A 112 -13.45 -3.02 -0.63
CA GLY A 112 -14.45 -3.71 0.19
C GLY A 112 -15.88 -3.25 -0.06
N ALA A 113 -16.08 -2.05 -0.61
CA ALA A 113 -17.38 -1.48 -0.95
C ALA A 113 -17.83 -1.75 -2.40
N CYS A 114 -16.98 -2.38 -3.24
CA CYS A 114 -17.33 -2.66 -4.63
C CYS A 114 -18.44 -3.73 -4.75
N ASP A 115 -19.49 -3.41 -5.46
CA ASP A 115 -20.59 -4.34 -5.69
C ASP A 115 -20.30 -5.35 -6.81
N SER A 116 -19.53 -4.94 -7.83
CA SER A 116 -19.19 -5.74 -9.00
C SER A 116 -17.69 -5.98 -9.17
N GLU A 117 -17.33 -6.99 -9.97
CA GLU A 117 -15.93 -7.22 -10.38
C GLU A 117 -15.40 -6.07 -11.26
N GLU A 118 -16.28 -5.45 -12.03
CA GLU A 118 -15.94 -4.32 -12.88
C GLU A 118 -15.58 -3.10 -12.03
N ASP A 119 -16.37 -2.78 -10.99
CA ASP A 119 -16.06 -1.70 -10.05
C ASP A 119 -14.75 -1.97 -9.29
N PHE A 120 -14.53 -3.22 -8.89
CA PHE A 120 -13.29 -3.64 -8.23
C PHE A 120 -12.07 -3.43 -9.15
N LEU A 121 -12.18 -3.88 -10.41
CA LEU A 121 -11.13 -3.71 -11.42
C LEU A 121 -10.83 -2.24 -11.67
N HIS A 122 -11.86 -1.40 -11.81
CA HIS A 122 -11.69 0.04 -12.03
C HIS A 122 -11.05 0.72 -10.82
N THR A 123 -11.52 0.45 -9.63
CA THR A 123 -10.96 1.00 -8.38
C THR A 123 -9.48 0.67 -8.23
N LEU A 124 -9.11 -0.58 -8.49
CA LEU A 124 -7.72 -1.04 -8.42
C LEU A 124 -6.85 -0.40 -9.52
N THR A 125 -7.38 -0.28 -10.74
CA THR A 125 -6.69 0.36 -11.86
C THR A 125 -6.43 1.84 -11.60
N ASP A 126 -7.41 2.56 -11.07
CA ASP A 126 -7.29 3.97 -10.73
C ASP A 126 -6.24 4.18 -9.64
N PHE A 127 -6.23 3.30 -8.64
CA PHE A 127 -5.19 3.33 -7.61
C PHE A 127 -3.78 3.18 -8.22
N TYR A 128 -3.55 2.20 -9.10
CA TYR A 128 -2.25 2.01 -9.75
C TYR A 128 -1.84 3.20 -10.62
N ARG A 129 -2.79 3.84 -11.30
CA ARG A 129 -2.53 5.04 -12.10
C ARG A 129 -2.13 6.23 -11.22
N ASP A 130 -2.80 6.43 -10.09
CA ASP A 130 -2.68 7.64 -9.29
C ASP A 130 -1.54 7.55 -8.26
N TYR A 131 -1.24 6.36 -7.76
CA TYR A 131 -0.22 6.14 -6.73
C TYR A 131 0.99 5.34 -7.21
N GLY A 132 0.89 4.65 -8.35
CA GLY A 132 1.88 3.70 -8.82
C GLY A 132 1.79 2.35 -8.10
N VAL A 133 2.72 1.45 -8.41
CA VAL A 133 2.75 0.09 -7.87
C VAL A 133 4.08 -0.24 -7.20
N GLY A 134 4.02 -1.03 -6.13
CA GLY A 134 5.19 -1.50 -5.41
C GLY A 134 5.97 -0.41 -4.67
N LYS A 135 7.17 -0.74 -4.27
CA LYS A 135 8.01 0.18 -3.47
C LYS A 135 8.27 1.50 -4.20
N LEU A 136 8.55 1.45 -5.50
CA LEU A 136 8.89 2.64 -6.29
C LEU A 136 7.69 3.55 -6.56
N GLY A 137 6.49 3.00 -6.70
CA GLY A 137 5.28 3.80 -6.88
C GLY A 137 4.81 4.46 -5.56
N LEU A 138 4.77 3.68 -4.49
CA LEU A 138 4.24 4.13 -3.20
C LEU A 138 5.15 5.14 -2.48
N HIS A 139 6.48 5.04 -2.64
CA HIS A 139 7.44 5.89 -1.95
C HIS A 139 8.01 6.96 -2.88
N LYS A 140 8.27 8.17 -2.33
CA LYS A 140 8.81 9.31 -3.08
C LYS A 140 10.31 9.50 -2.98
N ALA A 141 10.93 8.90 -1.98
CA ALA A 141 12.35 9.06 -1.70
C ALA A 141 12.99 7.70 -1.40
N PHE A 142 14.22 7.52 -1.86
CA PHE A 142 14.96 6.26 -1.76
C PHE A 142 16.40 6.55 -1.39
N ARG A 143 17.03 5.57 -0.76
CA ARG A 143 18.48 5.53 -0.54
C ARG A 143 19.04 4.23 -1.10
N ILE A 144 20.31 4.24 -1.43
CA ILE A 144 21.05 3.03 -1.75
C ILE A 144 21.57 2.46 -0.42
N GLY A 145 21.12 1.26 -0.08
CA GLY A 145 21.62 0.45 1.03
C GLY A 145 22.43 -0.73 0.51
N GLN A 146 22.79 -1.64 1.41
CA GLN A 146 23.41 -2.94 1.08
C GLN A 146 22.60 -4.03 1.77
N ASP A 147 22.41 -5.15 1.09
CA ASP A 147 21.82 -6.33 1.70
C ASP A 147 22.85 -7.08 2.57
N ASN A 148 22.44 -8.24 3.12
CA ASN A 148 23.31 -9.06 3.99
C ASN A 148 24.53 -9.63 3.26
N ASP A 149 24.50 -9.69 1.93
CA ASP A 149 25.56 -10.19 1.06
C ASP A 149 26.45 -9.04 0.53
N GLY A 150 26.13 -7.78 0.89
CA GLY A 150 26.84 -6.59 0.49
C GLY A 150 26.45 -6.03 -0.88
N GLU A 151 25.42 -6.60 -1.52
CA GLU A 151 24.92 -6.11 -2.81
C GLU A 151 24.08 -4.83 -2.63
N PRO A 152 24.19 -3.86 -3.57
CA PRO A 152 23.44 -2.61 -3.46
C PRO A 152 21.94 -2.84 -3.65
N ILE A 153 21.15 -2.36 -2.70
CA ILE A 153 19.68 -2.39 -2.76
C ILE A 153 19.09 -0.98 -2.68
N ILE A 154 17.93 -0.81 -3.31
CA ILE A 154 17.14 0.43 -3.19
C ILE A 154 16.17 0.28 -2.01
N GLU A 155 16.38 1.09 -0.98
CA GLU A 155 15.54 1.14 0.19
C GLU A 155 14.66 2.39 0.18
N PRO A 156 13.33 2.27 0.42
CA PRO A 156 12.48 3.44 0.54
C PRO A 156 12.79 4.19 1.84
N ILE A 157 12.77 5.52 1.75
CA ILE A 157 12.82 6.39 2.92
C ILE A 157 11.37 6.57 3.41
N THR A 158 11.03 5.97 4.52
CA THR A 158 9.67 5.96 5.07
C THR A 158 9.29 7.26 5.76
N CYS A 159 10.27 7.98 6.29
CA CYS A 159 10.07 9.29 6.92
C CYS A 159 10.98 10.32 6.22
N THR A 160 10.37 11.21 5.47
CA THR A 160 11.03 12.44 5.01
C THR A 160 10.56 13.56 5.92
N GLU A 161 11.44 14.10 6.75
CA GLU A 161 11.14 15.35 7.42
C GLU A 161 10.96 16.42 6.34
N HIS A 162 9.83 17.12 6.38
CA HIS A 162 9.58 18.25 5.50
C HIS A 162 10.39 19.46 6.01
N VAL A 163 11.66 19.50 5.63
CA VAL A 163 12.46 20.71 5.80
C VAL A 163 12.14 21.62 4.62
N HIS A 164 11.46 22.74 4.89
CA HIS A 164 11.22 23.75 3.88
C HIS A 164 12.48 24.57 3.65
N LEU A 165 12.63 25.13 2.44
CA LEU A 165 13.76 26.02 2.11
C LEU A 165 13.85 27.20 3.07
N ASP A 166 12.73 27.63 3.62
CA ASP A 166 12.66 28.71 4.59
C ASP A 166 13.21 28.34 5.97
N ASP A 167 13.27 27.04 6.30
CA ASP A 167 13.84 26.54 7.55
C ASP A 167 15.38 26.55 7.53
N LEU A 168 15.98 26.66 6.36
CA LEU A 168 17.42 26.73 6.17
C LEU A 168 17.91 28.14 6.40
N VAL A 169 18.53 28.43 7.53
CA VAL A 169 19.10 29.75 7.85
C VAL A 169 20.49 29.92 7.21
N GLY A 170 20.69 31.00 6.46
CA GLY A 170 22.03 31.43 6.04
C GLY A 170 22.53 30.90 4.68
N TYR A 171 21.71 30.20 3.89
CA TYR A 171 22.11 29.62 2.59
C TYR A 171 21.45 30.29 1.37
N GLU A 172 21.28 31.63 1.39
CA GLU A 172 20.46 32.35 0.39
C GLU A 172 20.93 32.17 -1.06
N ARG A 173 22.24 32.15 -1.29
CA ARG A 173 22.81 31.91 -2.64
C ARG A 173 22.54 30.50 -3.15
N GLN A 174 22.65 29.49 -2.27
CA GLN A 174 22.40 28.09 -2.59
C GLN A 174 20.92 27.84 -2.81
N LYS A 175 20.05 28.39 -1.96
CA LYS A 175 18.58 28.36 -2.13
C LYS A 175 18.19 28.93 -3.50
N LYS A 176 18.69 30.11 -3.84
CA LYS A 176 18.40 30.73 -5.13
C LYS A 176 18.85 29.87 -6.30
N LYS A 177 20.07 29.32 -6.26
CA LYS A 177 20.55 28.40 -7.29
C LYS A 177 19.71 27.14 -7.42
N LEU A 178 19.20 26.59 -6.30
CA LEU A 178 18.34 25.41 -6.30
C LEU A 178 17.01 25.75 -7.00
N VAL A 179 16.38 26.84 -6.62
CA VAL A 179 15.10 27.29 -7.20
C VAL A 179 15.24 27.65 -8.69
N ASP A 180 16.35 28.32 -9.06
CA ASP A 180 16.61 28.73 -10.45
C ASP A 180 16.90 27.54 -11.39
N ASN A 181 17.23 26.34 -10.84
CA ASN A 181 17.56 25.11 -11.59
C ASN A 181 16.45 24.03 -11.51
N THR A 182 15.32 24.30 -10.87
CA THR A 182 14.18 23.38 -10.75
C THR A 182 13.01 23.85 -11.60
#